data_892957ff8fbfdcf9da4ff4d89b8c199c
#
_entry.id   892957ff8fbfdcf9da4ff4d89b8c199c
#
_cell.length_a   1.000
_cell.length_b   1.000
_cell.length_c   1.000
_cell.angle_alpha   90.00
_cell.angle_beta   90.00
_cell.angle_gamma   90.00
#
_symmetry.space_group_name_H-M   'P 1'
#
loop_
_entity.id
_entity.type
_entity.pdbx_description
1 polymer ?
#
loop_
_entity_poly.entity_id
_entity_poly.type
_entity_poly.pdbx_seq_one_letter_code
_entity_poly.pdbx_strand_id
1 'polypeptide(L)'
;MILIVLMAAAGLAGCIGDDDDDDGGSSTTVVVTDGGYTYASNVDNHRALMADLCDIKTAASTYDWATAKDIYENGKNAEKSDGSYRTLAGFAAADGKNHGYDAFYGQSGSIGAHITAALDGTGDFAGTSDTVRYQGVAKLTANMGMIGYTIHELNSAVGKADAGNVDNDSGAPHNWDEGWAFFHGPDENLGCAPANTFKKRSADFGTETDGVSNTLSAVETAMIDGLAALQAQDQAGYTAATNTVVKNVIITYTQATMKYTYKMDDADNGPKYQAEGYAFWKVIEAYVADYTDACYNSKTHTMSYIGAGQASNCDGFQYYENQAMPDGTTFTGCYNMETHTMANMETGPMGDEMNETNCNEGFSADMYYDNYGAGEINEIVNLQDASKLGTSYDIAPYMQMVLHHYGITAAELGTYA
;
A
#
# COMPACT_ATOMS: atom_id res chain seq x y z
N MET A 1 10.96 -12.28 -18.27
CA MET A 1 9.50 -12.51 -18.25
C MET A 1 9.17 -12.63 -16.78
N ILE A 2 8.94 -11.48 -16.13
CA ILE A 2 8.66 -11.40 -14.71
C ILE A 2 7.20 -11.79 -14.55
N LEU A 3 6.97 -12.97 -14.02
CA LEU A 3 5.65 -13.41 -13.58
C LEU A 3 5.39 -12.66 -12.27
N ILE A 4 4.73 -11.51 -12.32
CA ILE A 4 4.15 -10.93 -11.12
C ILE A 4 3.03 -11.88 -10.74
N VAL A 5 3.32 -12.75 -9.77
CA VAL A 5 2.30 -13.62 -9.19
C VAL A 5 1.32 -12.68 -8.50
N LEU A 6 0.10 -12.59 -9.03
CA LEU A 6 -1.02 -12.07 -8.25
C LEU A 6 -0.91 -12.66 -6.84
N MET A 7 -1.06 -11.84 -5.82
CA MET A 7 -1.29 -12.27 -4.45
C MET A 7 -2.65 -13.01 -4.36
N ALA A 8 -2.76 -14.15 -5.00
CA ALA A 8 -3.95 -14.98 -5.04
C ALA A 8 -3.57 -16.45 -4.88
N ALA A 9 -2.62 -16.77 -4.03
CA ALA A 9 -2.24 -18.17 -3.79
C ALA A 9 -2.65 -18.69 -2.41
N ALA A 10 -3.68 -18.12 -1.79
CA ALA A 10 -4.33 -18.81 -0.68
C ALA A 10 -5.80 -18.38 -0.58
N GLY A 11 -6.72 -19.13 -1.18
CA GLY A 11 -8.12 -19.03 -0.78
C GLY A 11 -9.16 -18.69 -1.85
N LEU A 12 -9.00 -19.13 -3.08
CA LEU A 12 -10.15 -19.21 -4.03
C LEU A 12 -11.01 -20.43 -3.73
N ALA A 13 -11.50 -20.56 -2.51
CA ALA A 13 -12.56 -21.49 -2.15
C ALA A 13 -13.37 -20.91 -0.99
N GLY A 14 -14.14 -19.88 -1.24
CA GLY A 14 -15.02 -19.31 -0.24
C GLY A 14 -15.82 -18.17 -0.80
N CYS A 15 -17.05 -18.46 -1.18
CA CYS A 15 -18.17 -17.53 -1.32
C CYS A 15 -17.92 -16.31 -2.23
N ILE A 16 -18.33 -16.47 -3.48
CA ILE A 16 -18.97 -15.40 -4.23
C ILE A 16 -20.22 -15.05 -3.41
N GLY A 17 -20.06 -14.21 -2.41
CA GLY A 17 -21.14 -13.51 -1.75
C GLY A 17 -21.39 -12.28 -2.60
N ASP A 18 -22.48 -12.30 -3.34
CA ASP A 18 -23.00 -11.11 -3.98
C ASP A 18 -23.31 -10.09 -2.90
N ASP A 19 -22.47 -9.03 -2.78
CA ASP A 19 -22.89 -7.77 -2.21
C ASP A 19 -23.60 -6.95 -3.31
N ASP A 20 -24.35 -7.64 -4.18
CA ASP A 20 -25.34 -7.02 -5.03
C ASP A 20 -26.47 -6.48 -4.14
N ASP A 21 -26.16 -5.46 -3.33
CA ASP A 21 -27.15 -4.53 -2.84
C ASP A 21 -27.71 -3.82 -4.10
N ASP A 22 -28.73 -4.46 -4.66
CA ASP A 22 -29.52 -3.98 -5.79
C ASP A 22 -29.91 -2.51 -5.55
N ASP A 23 -29.12 -1.56 -6.07
CA ASP A 23 -29.53 -0.17 -6.22
C ASP A 23 -30.58 -0.13 -7.32
N GLY A 24 -31.73 -0.79 -7.09
CA GLY A 24 -32.88 -0.89 -7.98
C GLY A 24 -33.48 0.45 -8.40
N GLY A 25 -32.67 1.29 -8.98
CA GLY A 25 -33.03 2.56 -9.60
C GLY A 25 -33.08 2.39 -11.12
N SER A 26 -34.26 2.48 -11.70
CA SER A 26 -34.51 2.61 -13.14
C SER A 26 -33.61 3.70 -13.71
N SER A 27 -32.54 3.30 -14.40
CA SER A 27 -31.49 4.12 -14.91
C SER A 27 -31.90 4.84 -16.20
N THR A 28 -32.06 6.14 -16.11
CA THR A 28 -31.56 6.99 -17.19
C THR A 28 -30.06 7.10 -16.97
N THR A 29 -29.26 6.43 -17.79
CA THR A 29 -27.80 6.39 -17.68
C THR A 29 -27.27 7.82 -17.82
N VAL A 30 -27.08 8.53 -16.72
CA VAL A 30 -26.26 9.75 -16.72
C VAL A 30 -24.84 9.26 -16.79
N VAL A 31 -24.15 9.60 -17.88
CA VAL A 31 -22.71 9.31 -18.02
C VAL A 31 -21.99 10.17 -16.99
N VAL A 32 -21.42 9.54 -15.96
CA VAL A 32 -20.66 10.21 -14.92
C VAL A 32 -19.16 10.01 -15.19
N THR A 33 -18.40 11.07 -15.03
CA THR A 33 -16.94 11.06 -15.24
C THR A 33 -16.27 11.78 -14.07
N ASP A 34 -15.29 11.12 -13.44
CA ASP A 34 -14.45 11.69 -12.39
C ASP A 34 -12.98 11.46 -12.74
N GLY A 35 -12.13 12.48 -12.66
CA GLY A 35 -10.71 12.39 -12.96
C GLY A 35 -10.38 11.83 -14.35
N GLY A 36 -11.25 12.04 -15.34
CA GLY A 36 -11.07 11.51 -16.69
C GLY A 36 -11.62 10.08 -16.92
N TYR A 37 -11.92 9.33 -15.85
CA TYR A 37 -12.53 8.00 -15.94
C TYR A 37 -14.04 8.09 -16.07
N THR A 38 -14.63 7.40 -17.03
CA THR A 38 -16.08 7.33 -17.25
C THR A 38 -16.61 5.99 -16.79
N TYR A 39 -17.54 6.02 -15.83
CA TYR A 39 -18.15 4.82 -15.26
C TYR A 39 -19.03 4.08 -16.27
N ALA A 40 -18.94 2.75 -16.27
CA ALA A 40 -19.78 1.87 -17.08
C ALA A 40 -21.12 1.56 -16.40
N SER A 41 -21.19 1.68 -15.07
CA SER A 41 -22.34 1.33 -14.23
C SER A 41 -22.69 2.45 -13.26
N ASN A 42 -23.79 2.29 -12.52
CA ASN A 42 -24.13 3.21 -11.44
C ASN A 42 -23.43 2.83 -10.14
N VAL A 43 -22.53 3.67 -9.69
CA VAL A 43 -21.80 3.58 -8.41
C VAL A 43 -21.93 4.86 -7.59
N ASP A 44 -23.02 5.62 -7.78
CA ASP A 44 -23.23 6.91 -7.13
C ASP A 44 -23.19 6.81 -5.60
N ASN A 45 -23.70 5.71 -5.04
CA ASN A 45 -23.68 5.47 -3.61
C ASN A 45 -22.24 5.24 -3.07
N HIS A 46 -21.37 4.54 -3.82
CA HIS A 46 -19.95 4.36 -3.50
C HIS A 46 -19.19 5.69 -3.62
N ARG A 47 -19.47 6.46 -4.66
CA ARG A 47 -18.92 7.81 -4.85
C ARG A 47 -19.26 8.73 -3.68
N ALA A 48 -20.50 8.65 -3.16
CA ALA A 48 -20.98 9.48 -2.05
C ALA A 48 -20.21 9.25 -0.74
N LEU A 49 -19.59 8.08 -0.53
CA LEU A 49 -18.71 7.81 0.62
C LEU A 49 -17.51 8.75 0.72
N MET A 50 -17.07 9.36 -0.38
CA MET A 50 -15.97 10.33 -0.35
C MET A 50 -16.34 11.59 0.43
N ALA A 51 -17.62 11.95 0.48
CA ALA A 51 -18.09 13.03 1.33
C ALA A 51 -17.97 12.69 2.82
N ASP A 52 -18.20 11.42 3.21
CA ASP A 52 -18.01 10.96 4.59
C ASP A 52 -16.54 11.08 5.02
N LEU A 53 -15.58 10.76 4.14
CA LEU A 53 -14.15 10.98 4.41
C LEU A 53 -13.84 12.45 4.71
N CYS A 54 -14.41 13.38 3.94
CA CYS A 54 -14.23 14.80 4.14
C CYS A 54 -14.84 15.27 5.46
N ASP A 55 -16.03 14.78 5.80
CA ASP A 55 -16.72 15.11 7.04
C ASP A 55 -16.00 14.56 8.27
N ILE A 56 -15.54 13.30 8.23
CA ILE A 56 -14.71 12.69 9.29
C ILE A 56 -13.43 13.50 9.50
N LYS A 57 -12.72 13.84 8.42
CA LYS A 57 -11.50 14.64 8.50
C LYS A 57 -11.77 16.02 9.10
N THR A 58 -12.89 16.64 8.77
CA THR A 58 -13.31 17.94 9.30
C THR A 58 -13.59 17.85 10.79
N ALA A 59 -14.41 16.88 11.24
CA ALA A 59 -14.70 16.66 12.65
C ALA A 59 -13.44 16.33 13.45
N ALA A 60 -12.60 15.42 12.94
CA ALA A 60 -11.34 15.05 13.58
C ALA A 60 -10.35 16.23 13.67
N SER A 61 -10.39 17.19 12.74
CA SER A 61 -9.51 18.37 12.75
C SER A 61 -9.79 19.34 13.91
N THR A 62 -10.98 19.27 14.47
CA THR A 62 -11.41 20.00 15.67
C THR A 62 -11.49 19.12 16.91
N TYR A 63 -10.98 17.87 16.80
CA TYR A 63 -10.97 16.86 17.86
C TYR A 63 -12.38 16.44 18.31
N ASP A 64 -13.38 16.61 17.46
CA ASP A 64 -14.74 16.09 17.67
C ASP A 64 -14.77 14.59 17.32
N TRP A 65 -14.21 13.78 18.23
CA TRP A 65 -14.10 12.34 18.04
C TRP A 65 -15.46 11.65 17.99
N ALA A 66 -16.45 12.18 18.71
CA ALA A 66 -17.79 11.61 18.73
C ALA A 66 -18.45 11.72 17.35
N THR A 67 -18.41 12.91 16.74
CA THR A 67 -18.95 13.13 15.39
C THR A 67 -18.15 12.35 14.34
N ALA A 68 -16.82 12.35 14.42
CA ALA A 68 -15.98 11.59 13.49
C ALA A 68 -16.29 10.09 13.52
N LYS A 69 -16.47 9.53 14.73
CA LYS A 69 -16.79 8.13 14.93
C LYS A 69 -18.20 7.79 14.47
N ASP A 70 -19.18 8.65 14.75
CA ASP A 70 -20.57 8.47 14.32
C ASP A 70 -20.68 8.39 12.80
N ILE A 71 -20.01 9.30 12.06
CA ILE A 71 -19.98 9.25 10.60
C ILE A 71 -19.28 7.99 10.10
N TYR A 72 -18.16 7.59 10.73
CA TYR A 72 -17.44 6.38 10.36
C TYR A 72 -18.28 5.12 10.51
N GLU A 73 -19.01 4.96 11.63
CA GLU A 73 -19.78 3.77 11.97
C GLU A 73 -21.18 3.74 11.35
N ASN A 74 -21.85 4.88 11.23
CA ASN A 74 -23.26 4.98 10.84
C ASN A 74 -23.49 5.61 9.46
N GLY A 75 -22.43 6.22 8.86
CA GLY A 75 -22.52 6.90 7.58
C GLY A 75 -23.30 8.23 7.67
N LYS A 76 -23.27 8.98 6.57
CA LYS A 76 -23.97 10.28 6.49
C LYS A 76 -24.42 10.64 5.07
N ASN A 77 -23.59 10.38 4.06
CA ASN A 77 -23.81 10.87 2.71
C ASN A 77 -24.16 9.76 1.69
N ALA A 78 -23.78 8.52 1.95
CA ALA A 78 -24.01 7.37 1.06
C ALA A 78 -25.32 6.64 1.42
N GLU A 79 -26.48 7.32 1.26
CA GLU A 79 -27.80 6.77 1.59
C GLU A 79 -28.24 5.74 0.53
N LYS A 80 -28.68 4.56 1.01
CA LYS A 80 -29.24 3.48 0.19
C LYS A 80 -30.72 3.69 -0.07
N SER A 81 -31.27 2.94 -1.02
CA SER A 81 -32.69 2.98 -1.37
C SER A 81 -33.66 2.64 -0.22
N ASP A 82 -33.18 1.88 0.78
CA ASP A 82 -33.95 1.51 1.98
C ASP A 82 -33.86 2.54 3.12
N GLY A 83 -33.12 3.64 2.92
CA GLY A 83 -32.89 4.69 3.91
C GLY A 83 -31.77 4.40 4.91
N SER A 84 -31.09 3.27 4.79
CA SER A 84 -29.82 3.02 5.50
C SER A 84 -28.64 3.67 4.79
N TYR A 85 -27.47 3.68 5.41
CA TYR A 85 -26.26 4.25 4.80
C TYR A 85 -25.20 3.16 4.56
N ARG A 86 -24.44 3.29 3.49
CA ARG A 86 -23.14 2.63 3.40
C ARG A 86 -22.20 3.32 4.39
N THR A 87 -21.32 2.55 5.01
CA THR A 87 -20.44 3.08 6.06
C THR A 87 -19.00 2.71 5.79
N LEU A 88 -18.07 3.61 6.12
CA LEU A 88 -16.64 3.29 6.04
C LEU A 88 -16.27 2.14 6.97
N ALA A 89 -16.90 2.03 8.14
CA ALA A 89 -16.72 0.92 9.06
C ALA A 89 -17.16 -0.42 8.44
N GLY A 90 -18.28 -0.42 7.69
CA GLY A 90 -18.76 -1.62 6.99
C GLY A 90 -17.75 -2.15 6.01
N PHE A 91 -17.13 -1.28 5.21
CA PHE A 91 -16.08 -1.66 4.28
C PHE A 91 -14.79 -2.09 4.99
N ALA A 92 -14.34 -1.34 6.00
CA ALA A 92 -13.07 -1.61 6.69
C ALA A 92 -13.08 -2.90 7.54
N ALA A 93 -14.27 -3.35 7.97
CA ALA A 93 -14.45 -4.54 8.80
C ALA A 93 -15.14 -5.69 8.06
N ALA A 94 -15.38 -5.59 6.75
CA ALA A 94 -16.09 -6.59 5.98
C ALA A 94 -15.40 -7.96 6.05
N ASP A 95 -16.13 -8.94 6.58
CA ASP A 95 -15.62 -10.31 6.71
C ASP A 95 -15.51 -10.98 5.33
N GLY A 96 -14.43 -11.72 5.13
CA GLY A 96 -14.18 -12.40 3.84
C GLY A 96 -13.71 -11.49 2.69
N LYS A 97 -13.64 -10.18 2.90
CA LYS A 97 -13.10 -9.21 1.93
C LYS A 97 -11.60 -8.95 2.09
N ASN A 98 -10.94 -9.77 2.65
CA ASN A 98 -9.63 -9.89 3.22
C ASN A 98 -8.47 -9.17 2.46
N HIS A 99 -8.56 -8.24 1.74
CA HIS A 99 -7.57 -7.31 1.14
C HIS A 99 -6.05 -7.66 1.34
N GLY A 100 -5.72 -8.83 1.88
CA GLY A 100 -4.38 -9.21 2.34
C GLY A 100 -4.05 -8.78 3.78
N TYR A 101 -4.72 -7.78 4.33
CA TYR A 101 -4.42 -7.27 5.68
C TYR A 101 -4.80 -8.27 6.78
N ASP A 102 -5.98 -8.88 6.70
CA ASP A 102 -6.46 -9.80 7.74
C ASP A 102 -5.57 -11.03 7.85
N ALA A 103 -5.07 -11.53 6.72
CA ALA A 103 -4.12 -12.64 6.71
C ALA A 103 -2.77 -12.23 7.33
N PHE A 104 -2.27 -11.05 6.97
CA PHE A 104 -1.01 -10.53 7.49
C PHE A 104 -1.06 -10.23 8.99
N TYR A 105 -2.09 -9.54 9.46
CA TYR A 105 -2.24 -9.21 10.88
C TYR A 105 -2.82 -10.36 11.73
N GLY A 106 -3.27 -11.45 11.10
CA GLY A 106 -3.91 -12.58 11.78
C GLY A 106 -5.21 -12.22 12.49
N GLN A 107 -5.91 -11.19 12.02
CA GLN A 107 -7.11 -10.64 12.64
C GLN A 107 -8.12 -10.21 11.59
N SER A 108 -9.36 -10.74 11.67
CA SER A 108 -10.46 -10.28 10.83
C SER A 108 -10.80 -8.81 11.12
N GLY A 109 -11.07 -8.02 10.07
CA GLY A 109 -11.38 -6.60 10.18
C GLY A 109 -10.21 -5.73 10.63
N SER A 110 -8.98 -6.12 10.31
CA SER A 110 -7.76 -5.45 10.75
C SER A 110 -7.69 -3.97 10.32
N ILE A 111 -8.18 -3.62 9.12
CA ILE A 111 -8.28 -2.22 8.67
C ILE A 111 -9.15 -1.42 9.64
N GLY A 112 -10.36 -1.94 9.97
CA GLY A 112 -11.28 -1.32 10.92
C GLY A 112 -10.68 -1.19 12.32
N ALA A 113 -9.90 -2.19 12.77
CA ALA A 113 -9.23 -2.15 14.07
C ALA A 113 -8.24 -0.99 14.17
N HIS A 114 -7.40 -0.75 13.14
CA HIS A 114 -6.46 0.39 13.10
C HIS A 114 -7.18 1.73 13.11
N ILE A 115 -8.25 1.87 12.32
CA ILE A 115 -9.04 3.11 12.25
C ILE A 115 -9.74 3.39 13.59
N THR A 116 -10.38 2.38 14.17
CA THR A 116 -11.09 2.49 15.46
C THR A 116 -10.13 2.81 16.60
N ALA A 117 -8.92 2.23 16.60
CA ALA A 117 -7.88 2.56 17.58
C ALA A 117 -7.53 4.06 17.56
N ALA A 118 -7.43 4.68 16.36
CA ALA A 118 -7.20 6.11 16.24
C ALA A 118 -8.40 6.95 16.70
N LEU A 119 -9.64 6.54 16.33
CA LEU A 119 -10.86 7.21 16.75
C LEU A 119 -11.08 7.18 18.27
N ASP A 120 -10.76 6.06 18.90
CA ASP A 120 -10.98 5.84 20.33
C ASP A 120 -9.77 6.25 21.20
N GLY A 121 -8.61 6.49 20.61
CA GLY A 121 -7.36 6.74 21.34
C GLY A 121 -6.91 5.51 22.13
N THR A 122 -7.03 4.33 21.51
CA THR A 122 -6.65 3.03 22.10
C THR A 122 -5.55 2.36 21.27
N GLY A 123 -5.12 1.16 21.64
CA GLY A 123 -4.08 0.43 20.92
C GLY A 123 -2.83 1.28 20.71
N ASP A 124 -2.35 1.38 19.47
CA ASP A 124 -1.18 2.18 19.12
C ASP A 124 -1.36 3.69 19.38
N PHE A 125 -2.60 4.16 19.50
CA PHE A 125 -2.92 5.56 19.82
C PHE A 125 -3.19 5.79 21.31
N ALA A 126 -3.02 4.80 22.19
CA ALA A 126 -3.25 4.95 23.63
C ALA A 126 -2.33 5.99 24.24
N GLY A 127 -2.90 7.00 24.93
CA GLY A 127 -2.13 8.06 25.58
C GLY A 127 -1.44 9.06 24.65
N THR A 128 -1.64 8.97 23.34
CA THR A 128 -1.10 9.94 22.38
C THR A 128 -1.91 11.25 22.39
N SER A 129 -1.32 12.32 21.84
CA SER A 129 -1.99 13.62 21.75
C SER A 129 -3.12 13.59 20.69
N ASP A 130 -4.08 14.54 20.81
CA ASP A 130 -5.14 14.73 19.83
C ASP A 130 -4.60 15.00 18.41
N THR A 131 -3.45 15.68 18.29
CA THR A 131 -2.78 15.89 17.00
C THR A 131 -2.33 14.56 16.37
N VAL A 132 -1.77 13.64 17.14
CA VAL A 132 -1.35 12.31 16.70
C VAL A 132 -2.58 11.48 16.28
N ARG A 133 -3.62 11.47 17.12
CA ARG A 133 -4.90 10.80 16.79
C ARG A 133 -5.52 11.34 15.51
N TYR A 134 -5.52 12.67 15.33
CA TYR A 134 -6.02 13.30 14.10
C TYR A 134 -5.29 12.78 12.85
N GLN A 135 -3.97 12.63 12.90
CA GLN A 135 -3.24 12.07 11.76
C GLN A 135 -3.66 10.61 11.49
N GLY A 136 -3.79 9.81 12.55
CA GLY A 136 -4.30 8.44 12.44
C GLY A 136 -5.68 8.40 11.74
N VAL A 137 -6.66 9.10 12.29
CA VAL A 137 -8.03 9.12 11.74
C VAL A 137 -8.03 9.61 10.29
N ALA A 138 -7.44 10.80 10.02
CA ALA A 138 -7.49 11.42 8.70
C ALA A 138 -6.73 10.66 7.61
N LYS A 139 -5.72 9.85 7.97
CA LYS A 139 -4.91 9.12 7.00
C LYS A 139 -5.33 7.66 6.85
N LEU A 140 -5.64 6.97 7.95
CA LEU A 140 -6.07 5.57 7.88
C LEU A 140 -7.42 5.43 7.18
N THR A 141 -8.41 6.28 7.48
CA THR A 141 -9.71 6.23 6.80
C THR A 141 -9.57 6.47 5.31
N ALA A 142 -8.90 7.56 4.92
CA ALA A 142 -8.79 7.97 3.53
C ALA A 142 -7.81 7.11 2.70
N ASN A 143 -6.82 6.45 3.32
CA ASN A 143 -5.81 5.71 2.58
C ASN A 143 -5.89 4.21 2.88
N MET A 144 -5.68 3.73 4.11
CA MET A 144 -5.71 2.29 4.39
C MET A 144 -7.08 1.69 4.06
N GLY A 145 -8.16 2.33 4.52
CA GLY A 145 -9.52 1.88 4.25
C GLY A 145 -9.87 1.87 2.78
N MET A 146 -9.64 2.98 2.09
CA MET A 146 -10.05 3.11 0.69
C MET A 146 -9.14 2.36 -0.28
N ILE A 147 -7.81 2.38 -0.09
CA ILE A 147 -6.88 1.60 -0.94
C ILE A 147 -7.11 0.10 -0.74
N GLY A 148 -7.32 -0.35 0.50
CA GLY A 148 -7.65 -1.75 0.76
C GLY A 148 -8.88 -2.19 -0.03
N TYR A 149 -9.93 -1.38 0.00
CA TYR A 149 -11.15 -1.71 -0.73
C TYR A 149 -11.01 -1.52 -2.24
N THR A 150 -10.28 -0.51 -2.72
CA THR A 150 -9.93 -0.38 -4.15
C THR A 150 -9.29 -1.67 -4.68
N ILE A 151 -8.27 -2.20 -3.99
CA ILE A 151 -7.58 -3.42 -4.41
C ILE A 151 -8.53 -4.63 -4.33
N HIS A 152 -9.42 -4.69 -3.32
CA HIS A 152 -10.44 -5.73 -3.24
C HIS A 152 -11.34 -5.72 -4.47
N GLU A 153 -11.88 -4.57 -4.86
CA GLU A 153 -12.79 -4.44 -6.00
C GLU A 153 -12.10 -4.77 -7.34
N LEU A 154 -10.84 -4.35 -7.51
CA LEU A 154 -10.07 -4.73 -8.69
C LEU A 154 -9.86 -6.25 -8.78
N ASN A 155 -9.57 -6.91 -7.66
CA ASN A 155 -9.42 -8.37 -7.61
C ASN A 155 -10.75 -9.08 -7.87
N SER A 156 -11.86 -8.55 -7.34
CA SER A 156 -13.21 -9.05 -7.59
C SER A 156 -13.58 -8.92 -9.06
N ALA A 157 -13.27 -7.78 -9.70
CA ALA A 157 -13.46 -7.57 -11.12
C ALA A 157 -12.67 -8.59 -11.96
N VAL A 158 -11.39 -8.81 -11.66
CA VAL A 158 -10.57 -9.83 -12.33
C VAL A 158 -11.20 -11.22 -12.18
N GLY A 159 -11.60 -11.60 -10.96
CA GLY A 159 -12.23 -12.90 -10.72
C GLY A 159 -13.55 -13.07 -11.47
N LYS A 160 -14.41 -12.04 -11.53
CA LYS A 160 -15.66 -12.06 -12.31
C LYS A 160 -15.37 -12.15 -13.82
N ALA A 161 -14.37 -11.43 -14.33
CA ALA A 161 -13.97 -11.50 -15.75
C ALA A 161 -13.41 -12.88 -16.13
N ASP A 162 -12.57 -13.47 -15.29
CA ASP A 162 -12.05 -14.83 -15.48
C ASP A 162 -13.17 -15.88 -15.47
N ALA A 163 -14.25 -15.64 -14.73
CA ALA A 163 -15.47 -16.44 -14.75
C ALA A 163 -16.40 -16.13 -15.94
N GLY A 164 -16.06 -15.15 -16.80
CA GLY A 164 -16.84 -14.76 -17.98
C GLY A 164 -18.00 -13.80 -17.69
N ASN A 165 -18.10 -13.26 -16.46
CA ASN A 165 -19.11 -12.26 -16.12
C ASN A 165 -18.56 -10.85 -16.36
N VAL A 166 -18.93 -10.27 -17.50
CA VAL A 166 -18.51 -8.92 -17.93
C VAL A 166 -19.71 -7.98 -18.14
N ASP A 167 -20.83 -8.28 -17.50
CA ASP A 167 -21.98 -7.39 -17.47
C ASP A 167 -21.63 -6.06 -16.80
N ASN A 168 -22.06 -4.94 -17.39
CA ASN A 168 -21.67 -3.63 -16.87
C ASN A 168 -22.27 -3.33 -15.50
N ASP A 169 -23.49 -3.82 -15.22
CA ASP A 169 -24.23 -3.42 -14.01
C ASP A 169 -24.01 -4.39 -12.82
N SER A 170 -23.52 -5.60 -13.06
CA SER A 170 -23.37 -6.65 -12.04
C SER A 170 -22.11 -7.49 -12.17
N GLY A 171 -21.35 -7.32 -13.23
CA GLY A 171 -20.13 -8.09 -13.54
C GLY A 171 -18.84 -7.39 -13.16
N ALA A 172 -17.77 -7.78 -13.84
CA ALA A 172 -16.43 -7.24 -13.65
C ALA A 172 -16.34 -5.72 -13.82
N PRO A 173 -16.99 -5.08 -14.84
CA PRO A 173 -16.99 -3.64 -14.99
C PRO A 173 -17.57 -2.90 -13.78
N HIS A 174 -18.61 -3.45 -13.12
CA HIS A 174 -19.21 -2.83 -11.94
C HIS A 174 -18.20 -2.74 -10.77
N ASN A 175 -17.57 -3.85 -10.40
CA ASN A 175 -16.52 -3.82 -9.36
C ASN A 175 -15.34 -2.92 -9.73
N TRP A 176 -14.97 -2.85 -11.01
CA TRP A 176 -13.92 -1.94 -11.48
C TRP A 176 -14.30 -0.49 -11.27
N ASP A 177 -15.54 -0.13 -11.55
CA ASP A 177 -16.12 1.19 -11.28
C ASP A 177 -16.13 1.52 -9.78
N GLU A 178 -16.51 0.57 -8.92
CA GLU A 178 -16.45 0.72 -7.46
C GLU A 178 -15.01 0.97 -6.99
N GLY A 179 -14.04 0.24 -7.55
CA GLY A 179 -12.62 0.46 -7.28
C GLY A 179 -12.19 1.91 -7.58
N TRP A 180 -12.63 2.49 -8.70
CA TRP A 180 -12.35 3.89 -9.01
C TRP A 180 -13.08 4.85 -8.08
N ALA A 181 -14.33 4.55 -7.72
CA ALA A 181 -15.10 5.34 -6.77
C ALA A 181 -14.41 5.43 -5.39
N PHE A 182 -13.78 4.36 -4.91
CA PHE A 182 -13.01 4.36 -3.65
C PHE A 182 -11.64 5.02 -3.79
N PHE A 183 -11.00 4.96 -4.95
CA PHE A 183 -9.70 5.56 -5.18
C PHE A 183 -9.76 7.07 -5.42
N HIS A 184 -10.66 7.52 -6.28
CA HIS A 184 -10.77 8.91 -6.75
C HIS A 184 -12.01 9.61 -6.20
N GLY A 185 -13.17 8.96 -6.35
CA GLY A 185 -14.46 9.54 -6.00
C GLY A 185 -14.84 10.76 -6.85
N PRO A 186 -15.86 11.52 -6.46
CA PRO A 186 -16.23 12.75 -7.15
C PRO A 186 -15.11 13.79 -7.14
N ASP A 187 -14.95 14.53 -8.23
CA ASP A 187 -13.94 15.57 -8.37
C ASP A 187 -13.97 16.61 -7.24
N GLU A 188 -15.15 16.97 -6.76
CA GLU A 188 -15.33 17.91 -5.64
C GLU A 188 -14.81 17.38 -4.30
N ASN A 189 -14.73 16.05 -4.13
CA ASN A 189 -14.24 15.39 -2.92
C ASN A 189 -12.79 14.91 -3.04
N LEU A 190 -12.12 15.13 -4.17
CA LEU A 190 -10.75 14.70 -4.43
C LEU A 190 -9.78 15.03 -3.28
N GLY A 191 -9.96 16.17 -2.63
CA GLY A 191 -9.13 16.62 -1.49
C GLY A 191 -9.07 15.65 -0.31
N CYS A 192 -10.03 14.71 -0.21
CA CYS A 192 -10.13 13.70 0.85
C CYS A 192 -9.84 12.27 0.34
N ALA A 193 -9.80 12.05 -0.97
CA ALA A 193 -9.59 10.76 -1.59
C ALA A 193 -8.11 10.32 -1.62
N PRO A 194 -7.82 9.01 -1.76
CA PRO A 194 -6.46 8.50 -1.98
C PRO A 194 -5.72 9.18 -3.13
N ALA A 195 -6.38 9.44 -4.26
CA ALA A 195 -5.82 10.11 -5.43
C ALA A 195 -5.13 11.45 -5.11
N ASN A 196 -5.63 12.20 -4.11
CA ASN A 196 -4.95 13.41 -3.64
C ASN A 196 -3.59 13.12 -2.96
N THR A 197 -3.43 11.95 -2.32
CA THR A 197 -2.12 11.53 -1.78
C THR A 197 -1.14 11.28 -2.92
N PHE A 198 -1.56 10.62 -3.99
CA PHE A 198 -0.76 10.39 -5.20
C PHE A 198 -0.25 11.72 -5.79
N LYS A 199 -1.16 12.66 -5.98
CA LYS A 199 -0.81 14.00 -6.47
C LYS A 199 0.24 14.68 -5.58
N LYS A 200 0.03 14.67 -4.26
CA LYS A 200 0.94 15.33 -3.32
C LYS A 200 2.30 14.65 -3.24
N ARG A 201 2.34 13.31 -3.30
CA ARG A 201 3.62 12.60 -3.21
C ARG A 201 4.46 12.79 -4.46
N SER A 202 3.85 12.75 -5.65
CA SER A 202 4.58 13.07 -6.88
C SER A 202 5.23 14.47 -6.83
N ALA A 203 4.52 15.48 -6.34
CA ALA A 203 5.07 16.83 -6.16
C ALA A 203 6.24 16.84 -5.16
N ASP A 204 6.10 16.15 -4.02
CA ASP A 204 7.14 16.10 -2.98
C ASP A 204 8.43 15.38 -3.43
N PHE A 205 8.32 14.44 -4.37
CA PHE A 205 9.43 13.59 -4.82
C PHE A 205 9.93 13.93 -6.23
N GLY A 206 9.39 15.00 -6.82
CA GLY A 206 9.81 15.44 -8.18
C GLY A 206 9.42 14.44 -9.27
N THR A 207 8.36 13.64 -9.07
CA THR A 207 7.86 12.66 -10.04
C THR A 207 6.61 13.17 -10.77
N GLU A 208 6.65 14.43 -11.17
CA GLU A 208 5.65 15.07 -12.02
C GLU A 208 6.19 15.29 -13.43
N THR A 209 5.32 15.20 -14.42
CA THR A 209 5.60 15.62 -15.80
C THR A 209 4.65 16.78 -16.14
N ASP A 210 5.18 17.95 -16.47
CA ASP A 210 4.42 19.16 -16.77
C ASP A 210 3.41 19.54 -15.64
N GLY A 211 3.77 19.29 -14.39
CA GLY A 211 2.93 19.55 -13.21
C GLY A 211 1.81 18.55 -12.98
N VAL A 212 1.82 17.42 -13.69
CA VAL A 212 0.89 16.31 -13.53
C VAL A 212 1.59 15.15 -12.82
N SER A 213 0.95 14.61 -11.80
CA SER A 213 1.44 13.44 -11.06
C SER A 213 1.59 12.22 -11.97
N ASN A 214 2.80 11.67 -12.08
CA ASN A 214 3.03 10.48 -12.90
C ASN A 214 2.29 9.26 -12.34
N THR A 215 2.27 9.08 -11.01
CA THR A 215 1.60 7.94 -10.39
C THR A 215 0.07 8.03 -10.54
N LEU A 216 -0.53 9.21 -10.36
CA LEU A 216 -1.98 9.38 -10.54
C LEU A 216 -2.38 9.18 -12.01
N SER A 217 -1.65 9.77 -12.95
CA SER A 217 -1.91 9.62 -14.38
C SER A 217 -1.76 8.16 -14.86
N ALA A 218 -0.78 7.43 -14.30
CA ALA A 218 -0.61 6.01 -14.60
C ALA A 218 -1.81 5.17 -14.09
N VAL A 219 -2.32 5.45 -12.88
CA VAL A 219 -3.50 4.78 -12.34
C VAL A 219 -4.75 5.12 -13.15
N GLU A 220 -4.98 6.40 -13.47
CA GLU A 220 -6.11 6.84 -14.30
C GLU A 220 -6.11 6.13 -15.66
N THR A 221 -4.98 6.11 -16.35
CA THR A 221 -4.83 5.39 -17.63
C THR A 221 -5.10 3.90 -17.46
N ALA A 222 -4.54 3.27 -16.43
CA ALA A 222 -4.76 1.85 -16.17
C ALA A 222 -6.22 1.52 -15.87
N MET A 223 -6.93 2.40 -15.16
CA MET A 223 -8.37 2.21 -14.89
C MET A 223 -9.19 2.31 -16.17
N ILE A 224 -8.91 3.27 -17.05
CA ILE A 224 -9.58 3.42 -18.34
C ILE A 224 -9.32 2.21 -19.26
N ASP A 225 -8.06 1.82 -19.42
CA ASP A 225 -7.66 0.70 -20.27
C ASP A 225 -8.14 -0.63 -19.69
N GLY A 226 -8.11 -0.80 -18.36
CA GLY A 226 -8.58 -1.97 -17.66
C GLY A 226 -10.09 -2.20 -17.83
N LEU A 227 -10.91 -1.16 -17.73
CA LEU A 227 -12.36 -1.26 -18.02
C LEU A 227 -12.61 -1.76 -19.43
N ALA A 228 -11.93 -1.18 -20.43
CA ALA A 228 -12.06 -1.61 -21.82
C ALA A 228 -11.60 -3.07 -22.01
N ALA A 229 -10.52 -3.47 -21.33
CA ALA A 229 -10.01 -4.85 -21.38
C ALA A 229 -11.00 -5.86 -20.73
N LEU A 230 -11.61 -5.50 -19.59
CA LEU A 230 -12.65 -6.31 -18.93
C LEU A 230 -13.86 -6.52 -19.86
N GLN A 231 -14.37 -5.44 -20.45
CA GLN A 231 -15.49 -5.50 -21.39
C GLN A 231 -15.17 -6.33 -22.65
N ALA A 232 -13.90 -6.34 -23.06
CA ALA A 232 -13.40 -7.13 -24.20
C ALA A 232 -12.99 -8.56 -23.81
N GLN A 233 -13.01 -8.93 -22.53
CA GLN A 233 -12.48 -10.19 -21.99
C GLN A 233 -10.98 -10.39 -22.33
N ASP A 234 -10.21 -9.30 -22.39
CA ASP A 234 -8.76 -9.32 -22.60
C ASP A 234 -8.04 -9.51 -21.25
N GLN A 235 -7.79 -10.78 -20.90
CA GLN A 235 -7.13 -11.15 -19.62
C GLN A 235 -5.76 -10.50 -19.46
N ALA A 236 -4.97 -10.41 -20.51
CA ALA A 236 -3.65 -9.79 -20.43
C ALA A 236 -3.78 -8.29 -20.14
N GLY A 237 -4.76 -7.63 -20.75
CA GLY A 237 -5.04 -6.20 -20.58
C GLY A 237 -5.47 -5.86 -19.15
N TYR A 238 -6.50 -6.50 -18.60
CA TYR A 238 -6.97 -6.16 -17.26
C TYR A 238 -6.01 -6.61 -16.15
N THR A 239 -5.25 -7.69 -16.36
CA THR A 239 -4.17 -8.08 -15.44
C THR A 239 -3.05 -7.02 -15.41
N ALA A 240 -2.63 -6.53 -16.58
CA ALA A 240 -1.63 -5.49 -16.68
C ALA A 240 -2.09 -4.17 -16.03
N ALA A 241 -3.36 -3.82 -16.20
CA ALA A 241 -3.98 -2.65 -15.60
C ALA A 241 -3.97 -2.76 -14.06
N THR A 242 -4.43 -3.88 -13.49
CA THR A 242 -4.40 -4.14 -12.04
C THR A 242 -2.98 -4.03 -11.49
N ASN A 243 -2.00 -4.66 -12.14
CA ASN A 243 -0.59 -4.60 -11.72
C ASN A 243 -0.05 -3.16 -11.75
N THR A 244 -0.48 -2.34 -12.73
CA THR A 244 -0.10 -0.92 -12.80
C THR A 244 -0.67 -0.14 -11.63
N VAL A 245 -1.92 -0.36 -11.26
CA VAL A 245 -2.53 0.28 -10.08
C VAL A 245 -1.76 -0.09 -8.82
N VAL A 246 -1.53 -1.38 -8.57
CA VAL A 246 -0.81 -1.86 -7.37
C VAL A 246 0.61 -1.29 -7.32
N LYS A 247 1.37 -1.32 -8.42
CA LYS A 247 2.71 -0.72 -8.48
C LYS A 247 2.70 0.74 -8.05
N ASN A 248 1.76 1.54 -8.56
CA ASN A 248 1.68 2.97 -8.23
C ASN A 248 1.18 3.24 -6.80
N VAL A 249 0.39 2.34 -6.21
CA VAL A 249 0.09 2.31 -4.78
C VAL A 249 1.39 2.15 -3.99
N ILE A 250 2.20 1.13 -4.30
CA ILE A 250 3.48 0.90 -3.59
C ILE A 250 4.42 2.11 -3.72
N ILE A 251 4.59 2.70 -4.92
CA ILE A 251 5.39 3.91 -5.11
C ILE A 251 4.90 5.02 -4.17
N THR A 252 3.62 5.36 -4.25
CA THR A 252 3.05 6.52 -3.54
C THR A 252 3.17 6.38 -2.03
N TYR A 253 2.88 5.19 -1.47
CA TYR A 253 2.92 5.02 -0.02
C TYR A 253 4.33 4.75 0.51
N THR A 254 5.25 4.24 -0.29
CA THR A 254 6.69 4.27 0.00
C THR A 254 7.19 5.72 0.10
N GLN A 255 6.88 6.56 -0.90
CA GLN A 255 7.20 8.00 -0.86
C GLN A 255 6.59 8.68 0.37
N ALA A 256 5.33 8.37 0.71
CA ALA A 256 4.67 8.96 1.86
C ALA A 256 5.34 8.56 3.17
N THR A 257 5.67 7.29 3.36
CA THR A 257 6.38 6.79 4.54
C THR A 257 7.77 7.43 4.63
N MET A 258 8.57 7.40 3.56
CA MET A 258 9.89 8.05 3.51
C MET A 258 9.83 9.52 3.91
N LYS A 259 8.91 10.30 3.32
CA LYS A 259 8.77 11.73 3.66
C LYS A 259 8.63 11.94 5.15
N TYR A 260 7.78 11.17 5.80
CA TYR A 260 7.45 11.42 7.19
C TYR A 260 8.47 10.84 8.17
N THR A 261 9.15 9.75 7.83
CA THR A 261 10.30 9.27 8.61
C THR A 261 11.49 10.23 8.52
N TYR A 262 11.72 10.87 7.36
CA TYR A 262 12.73 11.96 7.24
C TYR A 262 12.41 13.16 8.12
N LYS A 263 11.13 13.50 8.31
CA LYS A 263 10.70 14.69 9.07
C LYS A 263 10.60 14.47 10.56
N MET A 264 10.89 13.29 11.08
CA MET A 264 10.78 13.01 12.52
C MET A 264 11.83 13.73 13.38
N ASP A 265 12.85 14.36 12.77
CA ASP A 265 13.83 15.22 13.44
C ASP A 265 13.30 16.62 13.80
N ASP A 266 12.13 17.02 13.30
CA ASP A 266 11.48 18.29 13.65
C ASP A 266 11.05 18.26 15.12
N ALA A 267 11.66 19.15 15.91
CA ALA A 267 11.47 19.19 17.36
C ALA A 267 10.01 19.48 17.80
N ASP A 268 9.26 20.23 16.99
CA ASP A 268 7.90 20.66 17.30
C ASP A 268 6.84 19.69 16.75
N ASN A 269 7.12 19.07 15.61
CA ASN A 269 6.15 18.26 14.86
C ASN A 269 6.52 16.77 14.76
N GLY A 270 7.62 16.32 15.34
CA GLY A 270 8.08 14.92 15.29
C GLY A 270 6.97 13.91 15.58
N PRO A 271 6.20 14.01 16.67
CA PRO A 271 5.10 13.07 16.97
C PRO A 271 4.00 13.07 15.91
N LYS A 272 3.70 14.21 15.31
CA LYS A 272 2.75 14.32 14.19
C LYS A 272 3.29 13.59 12.96
N TYR A 273 4.56 13.78 12.63
CA TYR A 273 5.17 13.14 11.47
C TYR A 273 5.32 11.62 11.66
N GLN A 274 5.66 11.17 12.88
CA GLN A 274 5.63 9.75 13.22
C GLN A 274 4.25 9.13 12.97
N ALA A 275 3.17 9.82 13.38
CA ALA A 275 1.81 9.34 13.15
C ALA A 275 1.41 9.33 11.66
N GLU A 276 1.87 10.31 10.87
CA GLU A 276 1.67 10.31 9.43
C GLU A 276 2.47 9.16 8.77
N GLY A 277 3.71 8.92 9.18
CA GLY A 277 4.53 7.80 8.74
C GLY A 277 3.89 6.45 9.06
N TYR A 278 3.45 6.27 10.33
CA TYR A 278 2.69 5.09 10.75
C TYR A 278 1.49 4.83 9.85
N ALA A 279 0.62 5.82 9.67
CA ALA A 279 -0.61 5.63 8.94
C ALA A 279 -0.38 5.30 7.45
N PHE A 280 0.64 5.89 6.82
CA PHE A 280 0.97 5.58 5.43
C PHE A 280 1.70 4.25 5.28
N TRP A 281 2.53 3.87 6.24
CA TRP A 281 3.14 2.54 6.26
C TRP A 281 2.09 1.44 6.33
N LYS A 282 1.07 1.59 7.18
CA LYS A 282 -0.02 0.61 7.32
C LYS A 282 -0.82 0.39 6.03
N VAL A 283 -0.75 1.30 5.05
CA VAL A 283 -1.38 1.09 3.73
C VAL A 283 -0.71 -0.01 2.92
N ILE A 284 0.61 -0.13 2.99
CA ILE A 284 1.36 -1.06 2.14
C ILE A 284 2.03 -2.21 2.90
N GLU A 285 2.15 -2.14 4.21
CA GLU A 285 2.87 -3.13 5.02
C GLU A 285 2.47 -4.56 4.66
N ALA A 286 1.17 -4.86 4.65
CA ALA A 286 0.65 -6.20 4.35
C ALA A 286 0.96 -6.70 2.92
N TYR A 287 1.32 -5.81 2.01
CA TYR A 287 1.66 -6.17 0.62
C TYR A 287 3.16 -6.26 0.38
N VAL A 288 3.98 -5.69 1.27
CA VAL A 288 5.41 -5.57 1.03
C VAL A 288 6.28 -6.27 2.07
N ALA A 289 5.75 -6.58 3.24
CA ALA A 289 6.54 -7.14 4.35
C ALA A 289 7.31 -8.40 3.93
N ASP A 290 6.67 -9.36 3.25
CA ASP A 290 7.29 -10.60 2.78
C ASP A 290 8.48 -10.39 1.81
N TYR A 291 8.66 -9.17 1.29
CA TYR A 291 9.78 -8.82 0.41
C TYR A 291 10.88 -8.05 1.13
N THR A 292 10.88 -8.06 2.47
CA THR A 292 11.84 -7.34 3.30
C THR A 292 12.72 -8.24 4.15
N ASP A 293 12.78 -9.54 3.82
CA ASP A 293 13.63 -10.52 4.50
C ASP A 293 15.10 -10.17 4.35
N ALA A 294 15.87 -10.53 5.37
CA ALA A 294 17.30 -10.26 5.37
C ALA A 294 18.13 -11.39 5.95
N CYS A 295 19.40 -11.43 5.55
CA CYS A 295 20.44 -12.26 6.13
C CYS A 295 21.45 -11.37 6.85
N TYR A 296 21.80 -11.73 8.09
CA TYR A 296 22.84 -11.05 8.85
C TYR A 296 24.19 -11.73 8.63
N ASN A 297 25.22 -10.94 8.37
CA ASN A 297 26.59 -11.41 8.30
C ASN A 297 27.24 -11.29 9.68
N SER A 298 27.59 -12.42 10.29
CA SER A 298 28.16 -12.47 11.65
C SER A 298 29.62 -12.02 11.71
N LYS A 299 30.30 -11.86 10.58
CA LYS A 299 31.70 -11.38 10.49
C LYS A 299 31.77 -9.87 10.30
N THR A 300 30.97 -9.35 9.39
CA THR A 300 30.95 -7.90 9.07
C THR A 300 29.94 -7.12 9.89
N HIS A 301 29.02 -7.82 10.58
CA HIS A 301 27.90 -7.23 11.33
C HIS A 301 26.99 -6.35 10.46
N THR A 302 26.72 -6.79 9.24
CA THR A 302 25.85 -6.09 8.28
C THR A 302 24.67 -6.94 7.87
N MET A 303 23.55 -6.28 7.51
CA MET A 303 22.38 -6.94 6.94
C MET A 303 22.44 -6.91 5.42
N SER A 304 22.01 -8.00 4.80
CA SER A 304 21.80 -8.09 3.35
C SER A 304 20.37 -8.47 3.07
N TYR A 305 19.63 -7.59 2.40
CA TYR A 305 18.22 -7.80 2.07
C TYR A 305 18.11 -8.75 0.88
N ILE A 306 17.30 -9.80 1.02
CA ILE A 306 17.15 -10.86 0.02
C ILE A 306 15.76 -10.90 -0.64
N GLY A 307 14.85 -10.02 -0.25
CA GLY A 307 13.46 -10.06 -0.69
C GLY A 307 12.67 -11.18 -0.02
N ALA A 308 11.68 -11.74 -0.69
CA ALA A 308 10.98 -12.93 -0.18
C ALA A 308 11.92 -14.13 -0.21
N GLY A 309 12.14 -14.76 0.95
CA GLY A 309 13.16 -15.79 1.06
C GLY A 309 12.84 -16.86 2.10
N GLN A 310 13.85 -17.61 2.42
CA GLN A 310 13.85 -18.63 3.47
C GLN A 310 15.25 -18.76 4.06
N ALA A 311 15.36 -19.36 5.22
CA ALA A 311 16.63 -19.47 5.94
C ALA A 311 17.78 -20.04 5.10
N SER A 312 17.51 -21.05 4.24
CA SER A 312 18.54 -21.64 3.35
C SER A 312 19.11 -20.64 2.33
N ASN A 313 18.40 -19.54 2.02
CA ASN A 313 18.94 -18.52 1.13
C ASN A 313 20.15 -17.80 1.74
N CYS A 314 20.25 -17.72 3.07
CA CYS A 314 21.42 -17.12 3.72
C CYS A 314 22.69 -17.96 3.52
N ASP A 315 22.59 -19.28 3.36
CA ASP A 315 23.72 -20.14 3.02
C ASP A 315 24.21 -19.94 1.57
N GLY A 316 23.41 -19.28 0.73
CA GLY A 316 23.70 -19.05 -0.69
C GLY A 316 24.68 -17.92 -0.99
N PHE A 317 25.09 -17.12 0.00
CA PHE A 317 26.09 -16.07 -0.20
C PHE A 317 27.49 -16.65 -0.33
N GLN A 318 28.17 -16.26 -1.41
CA GLN A 318 29.52 -16.67 -1.71
C GLN A 318 30.32 -15.54 -2.36
N TYR A 319 31.64 -15.56 -2.20
CA TYR A 319 32.51 -14.61 -2.87
C TYR A 319 32.81 -15.09 -4.31
N TYR A 320 32.64 -14.20 -5.25
CA TYR A 320 32.95 -14.44 -6.67
C TYR A 320 34.03 -13.47 -7.13
N GLU A 321 34.99 -13.98 -7.90
CA GLU A 321 36.04 -13.17 -8.50
C GLU A 321 35.89 -13.19 -10.02
N ASN A 322 35.80 -12.02 -10.64
CA ASN A 322 35.67 -11.86 -12.10
C ASN A 322 34.52 -12.68 -12.72
N GLN A 323 33.42 -12.86 -11.98
CA GLN A 323 32.22 -13.56 -12.46
C GLN A 323 31.59 -12.81 -13.64
N ALA A 324 31.41 -13.50 -14.77
CA ALA A 324 30.71 -12.94 -15.93
C ALA A 324 29.21 -12.78 -15.62
N MET A 325 28.67 -11.58 -15.85
CA MET A 325 27.26 -11.26 -15.68
C MET A 325 26.51 -11.34 -17.02
N PRO A 326 25.18 -11.53 -17.01
CA PRO A 326 24.39 -11.64 -18.24
C PRO A 326 24.44 -10.40 -19.15
N ASP A 327 24.75 -9.24 -18.61
CA ASP A 327 24.90 -7.97 -19.34
C ASP A 327 26.28 -7.79 -19.98
N GLY A 328 27.17 -8.80 -19.86
CA GLY A 328 28.52 -8.78 -20.39
C GLY A 328 29.57 -8.08 -19.51
N THR A 329 29.17 -7.61 -18.32
CA THR A 329 30.10 -7.09 -17.31
C THR A 329 30.73 -8.21 -16.48
N THR A 330 31.74 -7.89 -15.66
CA THR A 330 32.29 -8.80 -14.66
C THR A 330 32.02 -8.26 -13.27
N PHE A 331 31.71 -9.17 -12.33
CA PHE A 331 31.47 -8.88 -10.93
C PHE A 331 32.53 -9.53 -10.04
N THR A 332 33.00 -8.80 -9.07
CA THR A 332 33.86 -9.33 -7.99
C THR A 332 33.24 -8.84 -6.66
N GLY A 333 32.89 -9.79 -5.77
CA GLY A 333 32.28 -9.48 -4.48
C GLY A 333 31.43 -10.61 -3.93
N CYS A 334 30.71 -10.33 -2.88
CA CYS A 334 29.81 -11.26 -2.20
C CYS A 334 28.42 -11.21 -2.86
N TYR A 335 27.97 -12.36 -3.34
CA TYR A 335 26.72 -12.48 -4.10
C TYR A 335 25.97 -13.76 -3.75
N ASN A 336 24.67 -13.68 -3.75
CA ASN A 336 23.77 -14.82 -3.59
C ASN A 336 23.15 -15.18 -4.93
N MET A 337 23.49 -16.36 -5.45
CA MET A 337 23.00 -16.83 -6.76
C MET A 337 21.54 -17.26 -6.74
N GLU A 338 20.98 -17.57 -5.58
CA GLU A 338 19.57 -18.01 -5.46
C GLU A 338 18.61 -16.83 -5.45
N THR A 339 18.97 -15.79 -4.71
CA THR A 339 18.15 -14.58 -4.58
C THR A 339 18.55 -13.47 -5.56
N HIS A 340 19.68 -13.63 -6.27
CA HIS A 340 20.27 -12.63 -7.16
C HIS A 340 20.57 -11.30 -6.46
N THR A 341 21.01 -11.36 -5.19
CA THR A 341 21.33 -10.19 -4.38
C THR A 341 22.83 -10.06 -4.09
N MET A 342 23.31 -8.83 -4.04
CA MET A 342 24.66 -8.52 -3.56
C MET A 342 24.61 -8.25 -2.06
N ALA A 343 25.50 -8.86 -1.29
CA ALA A 343 25.70 -8.46 0.08
C ALA A 343 26.26 -7.04 0.14
N ASN A 344 25.87 -6.29 1.17
CA ASN A 344 26.44 -4.97 1.39
C ASN A 344 27.97 -5.08 1.54
N MET A 345 28.69 -4.32 0.71
CA MET A 345 30.16 -4.30 0.69
C MET A 345 30.74 -3.23 1.63
N GLU A 346 29.88 -2.50 2.36
CA GLU A 346 30.33 -1.50 3.31
C GLU A 346 30.95 -2.16 4.55
N THR A 347 31.81 -1.41 5.18
CA THR A 347 32.40 -1.77 6.47
C THR A 347 31.28 -1.77 7.52
N GLY A 348 31.10 -2.88 8.22
CA GLY A 348 30.11 -2.97 9.30
C GLY A 348 30.49 -2.10 10.52
N PRO A 349 29.59 -2.01 11.51
CA PRO A 349 29.80 -1.20 12.72
C PRO A 349 31.09 -1.56 13.51
N MET A 350 31.59 -2.77 13.31
CA MET A 350 32.82 -3.27 13.96
C MET A 350 34.07 -3.03 13.11
N GLY A 351 33.96 -2.41 11.93
CA GLY A 351 35.08 -2.10 11.05
C GLY A 351 35.58 -3.24 10.17
N ASP A 352 34.87 -4.36 10.11
CA ASP A 352 35.21 -5.49 9.25
C ASP A 352 34.75 -5.25 7.81
N GLU A 353 35.65 -5.41 6.86
CA GLU A 353 35.35 -5.30 5.44
C GLU A 353 34.81 -6.62 4.86
N MET A 354 33.93 -6.52 3.89
CA MET A 354 33.49 -7.69 3.12
C MET A 354 34.63 -8.18 2.22
N ASN A 355 35.11 -9.36 2.49
CA ASN A 355 36.14 -10.08 1.71
C ASN A 355 35.71 -11.53 1.50
N GLU A 356 36.54 -12.33 0.80
CA GLU A 356 36.23 -13.73 0.54
C GLU A 356 35.88 -14.51 1.82
N THR A 357 36.72 -14.41 2.86
CA THR A 357 36.49 -15.11 4.13
C THR A 357 35.20 -14.61 4.83
N ASN A 358 35.02 -13.28 4.94
CA ASN A 358 33.87 -12.71 5.60
C ASN A 358 32.57 -12.95 4.82
N CYS A 359 32.62 -13.07 3.50
CA CYS A 359 31.50 -13.47 2.68
C CYS A 359 31.14 -14.96 2.90
N ASN A 360 32.10 -15.85 2.68
CA ASN A 360 31.84 -17.31 2.67
C ASN A 360 31.51 -17.89 4.05
N GLU A 361 32.01 -17.27 5.12
CA GLU A 361 31.84 -17.74 6.49
C GLU A 361 30.92 -16.87 7.35
N GLY A 362 30.48 -15.74 6.82
CA GLY A 362 29.73 -14.75 7.60
C GLY A 362 28.23 -14.97 7.59
N PHE A 363 27.69 -15.60 6.57
CA PHE A 363 26.28 -15.90 6.42
C PHE A 363 25.95 -17.35 6.74
N SER A 364 24.79 -17.59 7.32
CA SER A 364 24.25 -18.94 7.53
C SER A 364 22.72 -18.89 7.68
N ALA A 365 22.06 -20.04 7.54
CA ALA A 365 20.61 -20.17 7.73
C ALA A 365 20.14 -19.67 9.10
N ASP A 366 20.96 -19.82 10.16
CA ASP A 366 20.64 -19.34 11.50
C ASP A 366 20.62 -17.79 11.61
N MET A 367 21.10 -17.08 10.60
CA MET A 367 21.17 -15.63 10.52
C MET A 367 20.12 -15.04 9.59
N TYR A 368 19.05 -15.78 9.32
CA TYR A 368 17.88 -15.32 8.57
C TYR A 368 16.89 -14.60 9.48
N TYR A 369 16.34 -13.51 8.98
CA TYR A 369 15.35 -12.68 9.63
C TYR A 369 14.19 -12.43 8.67
N ASP A 370 13.04 -13.02 9.02
CA ASP A 370 11.78 -12.87 8.30
C ASP A 370 11.21 -11.46 8.52
N ASN A 371 10.74 -10.81 7.45
CA ASN A 371 10.17 -9.47 7.48
C ASN A 371 11.04 -8.41 8.18
N TYR A 372 12.36 -8.54 8.13
CA TYR A 372 13.28 -7.68 8.89
C TYR A 372 13.09 -6.19 8.60
N GLY A 373 13.06 -5.81 7.31
CA GLY A 373 12.90 -4.41 6.93
C GLY A 373 11.56 -3.81 7.37
N ALA A 374 10.47 -4.59 7.27
CA ALA A 374 9.16 -4.17 7.77
C ALA A 374 9.17 -3.99 9.29
N GLY A 375 9.86 -4.87 10.03
CA GLY A 375 10.07 -4.75 11.47
C GLY A 375 10.78 -3.44 11.84
N GLU A 376 11.88 -3.10 11.15
CA GLU A 376 12.62 -1.86 11.37
C GLU A 376 11.75 -0.61 11.10
N ILE A 377 10.96 -0.61 10.03
CA ILE A 377 10.04 0.49 9.75
C ILE A 377 8.98 0.60 10.84
N ASN A 378 8.41 -0.52 11.30
CA ASN A 378 7.44 -0.52 12.39
C ASN A 378 8.03 0.05 13.68
N GLU A 379 9.30 -0.24 14.02
CA GLU A 379 9.97 0.37 15.16
C GLU A 379 10.14 1.89 15.02
N ILE A 380 10.52 2.36 13.82
CA ILE A 380 10.68 3.80 13.55
C ILE A 380 9.35 4.54 13.74
N VAL A 381 8.26 4.00 13.19
CA VAL A 381 6.94 4.67 13.24
C VAL A 381 6.09 4.27 14.45
N ASN A 382 6.65 3.57 15.43
CA ASN A 382 5.95 3.15 16.64
C ASN A 382 5.52 4.34 17.50
N LEU A 383 4.23 4.62 17.56
CA LEU A 383 3.66 5.77 18.26
C LEU A 383 3.85 5.71 19.78
N GLN A 384 4.22 4.56 20.35
CA GLN A 384 4.49 4.35 21.75
C GLN A 384 5.98 4.55 22.10
N ASP A 385 6.86 4.71 21.10
CA ASP A 385 8.29 4.89 21.30
C ASP A 385 8.74 6.33 20.96
N ALA A 386 8.74 7.18 21.99
CA ALA A 386 9.21 8.55 21.86
C ALA A 386 10.74 8.66 21.64
N SER A 387 11.52 7.59 21.85
CA SER A 387 12.97 7.62 21.62
C SER A 387 13.35 7.73 20.15
N LYS A 388 12.43 7.42 19.26
CA LYS A 388 12.59 7.57 17.80
C LYS A 388 12.44 9.03 17.33
N LEU A 389 11.91 9.91 18.15
CA LEU A 389 11.72 11.33 17.81
C LEU A 389 13.06 12.11 17.88
N GLY A 390 13.15 13.16 17.07
CA GLY A 390 14.36 14.00 16.99
C GLY A 390 15.44 13.42 16.07
N THR A 391 15.12 12.39 15.29
CA THR A 391 16.01 11.75 14.32
C THR A 391 15.29 11.63 12.99
N SER A 392 16.01 11.93 11.91
CA SER A 392 15.59 11.65 10.52
C SER A 392 15.96 10.22 10.14
N TYR A 393 15.03 9.45 9.58
CA TYR A 393 15.27 8.06 9.20
C TYR A 393 15.11 7.88 7.70
N ASP A 394 16.10 7.26 7.07
CA ASP A 394 16.02 6.77 5.70
C ASP A 394 15.58 5.30 5.70
N ILE A 395 14.41 5.03 5.15
CA ILE A 395 13.86 3.68 5.01
C ILE A 395 14.15 3.03 3.65
N ALA A 396 14.81 3.74 2.73
CA ALA A 396 15.10 3.21 1.39
C ALA A 396 15.89 1.88 1.42
N PRO A 397 16.88 1.67 2.32
CA PRO A 397 17.57 0.38 2.42
C PRO A 397 16.61 -0.79 2.71
N TYR A 398 15.59 -0.58 3.55
CA TYR A 398 14.61 -1.62 3.89
C TYR A 398 13.67 -1.94 2.73
N MET A 399 13.45 -1.01 1.81
CA MET A 399 12.52 -1.12 0.69
C MET A 399 13.17 -1.59 -0.62
N GLN A 400 14.50 -1.74 -0.69
CA GLN A 400 15.21 -1.99 -1.96
C GLN A 400 14.69 -3.24 -2.70
N MET A 401 14.42 -4.34 -1.98
CA MET A 401 13.95 -5.58 -2.60
C MET A 401 12.46 -5.53 -2.93
N VAL A 402 11.66 -4.76 -2.18
CA VAL A 402 10.29 -4.42 -2.53
C VAL A 402 10.26 -3.68 -3.87
N LEU A 403 11.08 -2.63 -4.01
CA LEU A 403 11.16 -1.86 -5.25
C LEU A 403 11.58 -2.74 -6.43
N HIS A 404 12.53 -3.64 -6.22
CA HIS A 404 12.96 -4.61 -7.23
C HIS A 404 11.82 -5.57 -7.62
N HIS A 405 11.10 -6.13 -6.63
CA HIS A 405 9.97 -7.04 -6.86
C HIS A 405 8.88 -6.41 -7.73
N TYR A 406 8.49 -5.20 -7.42
CA TYR A 406 7.46 -4.46 -8.18
C TYR A 406 8.00 -3.78 -9.45
N GLY A 407 9.27 -3.97 -9.78
CA GLY A 407 9.91 -3.34 -10.94
C GLY A 407 9.87 -1.82 -10.88
N ILE A 408 10.06 -1.24 -9.68
CA ILE A 408 10.06 0.20 -9.45
C ILE A 408 11.49 0.72 -9.59
N THR A 409 11.68 1.65 -10.50
CA THR A 409 12.97 2.29 -10.73
C THR A 409 13.20 3.48 -9.79
N ALA A 410 14.45 3.86 -9.59
CA ALA A 410 14.79 5.07 -8.83
C ALA A 410 14.16 6.34 -9.42
N ALA A 411 13.99 6.41 -10.76
CA ALA A 411 13.33 7.55 -11.42
C ALA A 411 11.83 7.60 -11.13
N GLU A 412 11.15 6.45 -11.03
CA GLU A 412 9.74 6.37 -10.66
C GLU A 412 9.50 6.69 -9.18
N LEU A 413 10.43 6.27 -8.31
CA LEU A 413 10.35 6.61 -6.88
C LEU A 413 10.65 8.10 -6.63
N GLY A 414 11.58 8.69 -7.38
CA GLY A 414 12.02 10.07 -7.19
C GLY A 414 12.86 10.27 -5.92
N THR A 415 13.04 11.53 -5.56
CA THR A 415 13.82 11.91 -4.36
C THR A 415 13.06 12.99 -3.60
N TYR A 416 12.92 12.81 -2.30
CA TYR A 416 12.33 13.82 -1.42
C TYR A 416 13.24 15.04 -1.36
N ALA A 417 12.69 16.23 -1.66
CA ALA A 417 13.43 17.50 -1.72
C ALA A 417 13.14 18.41 -0.51
#